data_934daf2a43e16dcdff4a21f3a2abc7c0
#
_entry.id   934daf2a43e16dcdff4a21f3a2abc7c0
#
_cell.length_a   1.000
_cell.length_b   1.000
_cell.length_c   1.000
_cell.angle_alpha   90.00
_cell.angle_beta   90.00
_cell.angle_gamma   90.00
#
_symmetry.space_group_name_H-M   'P 1'
#
loop_
_entity.id
_entity.type
_entity.pdbx_description
1 polymer ?
#
loop_
_entity_poly.entity_id
_entity_poly.type
_entity_poly.pdbx_seq_one_letter_code
_entity_poly.pdbx_strand_id
1 'polypeptide(L)'
;MGLLDSMFGGGTNLTLTLDRPTGSPGGVIGGAITLTGGKKPLKLTTLRAHLIYVSVHSNPDGGLPDIQTRVVGEQTVAAGIDLAPGASHAFTFRITLPYDTLPTAHNVTYRVQAVADIPGVKDPAAEVDLKVVDADVDAHRTIPLQEIYARFPGLQSPDPTQLCRAMNDLFLECYSNGGQFMEAEPLLAHHMRTGSVEVRRQALQAWANLVDNRVQPQHLQSLYAVANVPGLDQETFDEVIRSACKFAEEGAFAMVQQLATYADPHVRRVTAESLRFHAASRFQGKRELLIQMIQDPDPQVRAAAIMAFGDFRDDQQVMYGVANQIDSDPSPEVQAACIGTLSLAHHHGLGELTLAVYEKHVANPSERVRQEIAENIHWQPEAAAQRIWGLAQRLLSDSSESVRRAMAFQFCNMERFPQLLPLIQHAAENDPSAEVRREALRGMARISPPQQLIAYYQSKLNQNPDTETLWAIISGLRDHNKTREAKALLTRLGQHPDQDIANAARDAMS
;
A
#
# COMPACT_ATOMS: atom_id res chain seq x y z
N MET A 1 13.23 30.54 1.74
CA MET A 1 14.44 30.13 1.03
C MET A 1 15.58 30.18 2.02
N GLY A 2 15.85 29.09 2.65
CA GLY A 2 16.62 29.09 3.86
C GLY A 2 17.71 28.06 3.89
N LEU A 3 18.44 28.07 4.91
CA LEU A 3 19.66 27.35 5.25
C LEU A 3 19.68 25.82 5.00
N LEU A 4 18.56 25.16 4.73
CA LEU A 4 18.49 23.70 4.44
C LEU A 4 18.89 23.33 3.01
N ASP A 5 18.72 24.25 2.05
CA ASP A 5 19.15 24.05 0.65
C ASP A 5 20.67 23.98 0.45
N SER A 6 21.44 24.38 1.44
CA SER A 6 22.90 24.41 1.38
C SER A 6 23.58 23.17 2.00
N MET A 7 22.84 22.31 2.70
CA MET A 7 23.40 21.14 3.38
C MET A 7 23.12 19.80 2.67
N PHE A 8 22.15 19.73 1.76
CA PHE A 8 21.82 18.48 1.06
C PHE A 8 21.73 18.71 -0.45
N GLY A 9 22.82 18.40 -1.13
CA GLY A 9 22.87 18.08 -2.54
C GLY A 9 22.73 19.25 -3.50
N GLY A 10 23.64 19.35 -4.41
CA GLY A 10 23.78 20.38 -5.42
C GLY A 10 22.66 20.49 -6.48
N GLY A 11 21.43 20.07 -6.22
CA GLY A 11 20.29 20.23 -7.12
C GLY A 11 20.39 19.44 -8.43
N THR A 12 21.16 18.35 -8.46
CA THR A 12 21.16 17.40 -9.58
C THR A 12 19.83 16.67 -9.63
N ASN A 13 19.24 16.57 -10.83
CA ASN A 13 18.00 15.82 -11.06
C ASN A 13 18.23 14.72 -12.10
N LEU A 14 17.59 13.57 -11.86
CA LEU A 14 17.66 12.43 -12.75
C LEU A 14 16.24 11.96 -13.06
N THR A 15 15.93 11.80 -14.35
CA THR A 15 14.66 11.25 -14.82
C THR A 15 14.91 10.03 -15.68
N LEU A 16 13.98 9.07 -15.63
CA LEU A 16 14.04 7.80 -16.37
C LEU A 16 12.71 7.58 -17.08
N THR A 17 12.78 7.19 -18.35
CA THR A 17 11.60 6.77 -19.14
C THR A 17 11.92 5.47 -19.85
N LEU A 18 10.94 4.59 -20.02
CA LEU A 18 11.05 3.37 -20.82
C LEU A 18 10.47 3.57 -22.21
N ASP A 19 11.06 2.94 -23.23
CA ASP A 19 10.52 2.90 -24.60
C ASP A 19 9.19 2.14 -24.63
N ARG A 20 9.05 1.14 -23.73
CA ARG A 20 7.85 0.34 -23.53
C ARG A 20 7.71 -0.02 -22.04
N PRO A 21 6.51 0.03 -21.46
CA PRO A 21 6.28 -0.34 -20.07
C PRO A 21 6.27 -1.88 -19.86
N THR A 22 6.41 -2.66 -20.94
CA THR A 22 6.37 -4.13 -20.95
C THR A 22 7.62 -4.73 -21.57
N GLY A 23 8.02 -5.92 -21.09
CA GLY A 23 9.09 -6.72 -21.63
C GLY A 23 8.79 -8.21 -21.54
N SER A 24 9.55 -9.07 -22.24
CA SER A 24 9.44 -10.52 -22.18
C SER A 24 10.79 -11.14 -21.85
N PRO A 25 10.87 -12.35 -21.26
CA PRO A 25 12.11 -13.07 -21.03
C PRO A 25 12.96 -13.17 -22.31
N GLY A 26 14.26 -12.89 -22.20
CA GLY A 26 15.17 -12.79 -23.35
C GLY A 26 15.02 -11.50 -24.18
N GLY A 27 13.99 -10.70 -23.97
CA GLY A 27 13.78 -9.43 -24.65
C GLY A 27 14.69 -8.31 -24.16
N VAL A 28 14.77 -7.23 -24.93
CA VAL A 28 15.58 -6.05 -24.59
C VAL A 28 14.65 -4.91 -24.13
N ILE A 29 14.91 -4.36 -22.94
CA ILE A 29 14.28 -3.17 -22.42
C ILE A 29 15.18 -1.98 -22.73
N GLY A 30 14.63 -1.00 -23.45
CA GLY A 30 15.28 0.28 -23.73
C GLY A 30 14.58 1.43 -23.05
N GLY A 31 15.30 2.56 -22.99
CA GLY A 31 14.75 3.79 -22.46
C GLY A 31 15.75 4.94 -22.49
N ALA A 32 15.32 6.07 -21.94
CA ALA A 32 16.12 7.29 -21.85
C ALA A 32 16.29 7.73 -20.39
N ILE A 33 17.49 8.20 -20.08
CA ILE A 33 17.85 8.80 -18.79
C ILE A 33 18.29 10.23 -19.07
N THR A 34 17.69 11.19 -18.37
CA THR A 34 18.13 12.59 -18.42
C THR A 34 18.71 12.98 -17.06
N LEU A 35 19.97 13.37 -17.06
CA LEU A 35 20.68 13.89 -15.89
C LEU A 35 20.88 15.39 -16.05
N THR A 36 20.37 16.18 -15.12
CA THR A 36 20.54 17.62 -15.09
C THR A 36 21.51 18.02 -14.00
N GLY A 37 22.54 18.75 -14.33
CA GLY A 37 23.56 19.26 -13.40
C GLY A 37 22.98 20.25 -12.40
N GLY A 38 23.53 20.24 -11.19
CA GLY A 38 23.13 21.12 -10.11
C GLY A 38 23.61 22.57 -10.26
N LYS A 39 23.68 23.31 -9.15
CA LYS A 39 24.11 24.72 -9.12
C LYS A 39 25.62 24.91 -9.22
N LYS A 40 26.41 23.85 -9.08
CA LYS A 40 27.88 23.87 -9.14
C LYS A 40 28.37 22.86 -10.18
N PRO A 41 29.57 23.07 -10.78
CA PRO A 41 30.21 22.05 -11.61
C PRO A 41 30.40 20.77 -10.79
N LEU A 42 30.05 19.63 -11.33
CA LEU A 42 30.17 18.30 -10.73
C LEU A 42 30.80 17.34 -11.74
N LYS A 43 31.26 16.20 -11.29
CA LYS A 43 31.79 15.14 -12.14
C LYS A 43 31.01 13.87 -11.90
N LEU A 44 30.36 13.34 -12.92
CA LEU A 44 29.72 12.04 -12.91
C LEU A 44 30.79 10.96 -12.94
N THR A 45 30.88 10.13 -11.89
CA THR A 45 31.75 8.95 -11.87
C THR A 45 31.17 7.87 -12.76
N THR A 46 29.93 7.46 -12.47
CA THR A 46 29.19 6.48 -13.29
C THR A 46 27.70 6.76 -13.27
N LEU A 47 27.03 6.47 -14.39
CA LEU A 47 25.59 6.37 -14.51
C LEU A 47 25.25 4.93 -14.87
N ARG A 48 24.42 4.27 -14.06
CA ARG A 48 24.03 2.88 -14.26
C ARG A 48 22.52 2.78 -14.36
N ALA A 49 22.09 1.85 -15.20
CA ALA A 49 20.71 1.39 -15.24
C ALA A 49 20.66 -0.05 -14.73
N HIS A 50 19.81 -0.31 -13.75
CA HIS A 50 19.60 -1.62 -13.14
C HIS A 50 18.19 -2.12 -13.44
N LEU A 51 18.06 -3.39 -13.78
CA LEU A 51 16.80 -4.12 -13.76
C LEU A 51 16.69 -4.82 -12.41
N ILE A 52 15.70 -4.46 -11.63
CA ILE A 52 15.48 -4.94 -10.27
C ILE A 52 14.27 -5.87 -10.25
N TYR A 53 14.49 -7.08 -9.74
CA TYR A 53 13.45 -8.06 -9.40
C TYR A 53 13.07 -7.89 -7.93
N VAL A 54 11.77 -7.89 -7.65
CA VAL A 54 11.23 -7.87 -6.29
C VAL A 54 10.23 -9.00 -6.17
N SER A 55 10.44 -9.89 -5.21
CA SER A 55 9.45 -10.92 -4.85
C SER A 55 9.00 -10.74 -3.41
N VAL A 56 7.71 -10.99 -3.19
CA VAL A 56 7.06 -10.90 -1.88
C VAL A 56 6.54 -12.29 -1.54
N HIS A 57 7.06 -12.88 -0.49
CA HIS A 57 6.61 -14.18 0.00
C HIS A 57 5.78 -13.96 1.27
N SER A 58 4.54 -14.43 1.26
CA SER A 58 3.73 -14.45 2.48
C SER A 58 4.38 -15.37 3.49
N ASN A 59 4.58 -14.86 4.70
CA ASN A 59 5.07 -15.70 5.79
C ASN A 59 3.90 -16.59 6.25
N PRO A 60 3.99 -17.92 6.13
CA PRO A 60 2.93 -18.84 6.55
C PRO A 60 2.61 -18.73 8.05
N ASP A 61 3.52 -18.17 8.84
CA ASP A 61 3.38 -18.00 10.30
C ASP A 61 2.73 -16.65 10.69
N GLY A 62 2.16 -15.89 9.74
CA GLY A 62 1.46 -14.63 10.00
C GLY A 62 2.36 -13.43 10.33
N GLY A 63 3.67 -13.53 10.07
CA GLY A 63 4.63 -12.43 10.17
C GLY A 63 4.59 -11.49 8.95
N LEU A 64 5.42 -10.44 8.98
CA LEU A 64 5.63 -9.57 7.82
C LEU A 64 6.09 -10.41 6.62
N PRO A 65 5.61 -10.08 5.39
CA PRO A 65 6.03 -10.78 4.19
C PRO A 65 7.55 -10.62 4.00
N ASP A 66 8.20 -11.70 3.59
CA ASP A 66 9.60 -11.68 3.17
C ASP A 66 9.70 -11.01 1.80
N ILE A 67 10.40 -9.87 1.74
CA ILE A 67 10.62 -9.12 0.51
C ILE A 67 12.04 -9.32 0.04
N GLN A 68 12.21 -10.03 -1.06
CA GLN A 68 13.51 -10.24 -1.69
C GLN A 68 13.68 -9.29 -2.87
N THR A 69 14.78 -8.54 -2.85
CA THR A 69 15.14 -7.61 -3.92
C THR A 69 16.50 -8.00 -4.48
N ARG A 70 16.62 -8.14 -5.80
CA ARG A 70 17.89 -8.42 -6.46
C ARG A 70 18.01 -7.70 -7.80
N VAL A 71 19.21 -7.29 -8.15
CA VAL A 71 19.54 -6.81 -9.49
C VAL A 71 19.69 -8.03 -10.41
N VAL A 72 18.89 -8.09 -11.46
CA VAL A 72 18.88 -9.19 -12.44
C VAL A 72 19.44 -8.76 -13.81
N GLY A 73 19.69 -7.48 -14.00
CA GLY A 73 20.37 -6.93 -15.17
C GLY A 73 20.96 -5.57 -14.86
N GLU A 74 22.10 -5.24 -15.46
CA GLU A 74 22.80 -3.97 -15.24
C GLU A 74 23.47 -3.49 -16.54
N GLN A 75 23.47 -2.17 -16.74
CA GLN A 75 24.24 -1.51 -17.77
C GLN A 75 24.89 -0.24 -17.21
N THR A 76 26.21 -0.08 -17.41
CA THR A 76 26.87 1.23 -17.27
C THR A 76 26.55 2.06 -18.52
N VAL A 77 25.80 3.15 -18.31
CA VAL A 77 25.28 4.00 -19.39
C VAL A 77 26.28 5.09 -19.76
N ALA A 78 26.93 5.66 -18.74
CA ALA A 78 27.94 6.71 -18.92
C ALA A 78 28.94 6.70 -17.77
N ALA A 79 30.15 7.23 -18.00
CA ALA A 79 31.17 7.40 -17.00
C ALA A 79 32.09 8.59 -17.30
N GLY A 80 32.61 9.22 -16.26
CA GLY A 80 33.69 10.24 -16.36
C GLY A 80 33.24 11.56 -17.01
N ILE A 81 31.95 11.95 -16.89
CA ILE A 81 31.39 13.14 -17.57
C ILE A 81 31.42 14.35 -16.63
N ASP A 82 31.88 15.48 -17.13
CA ASP A 82 31.79 16.76 -16.45
C ASP A 82 30.39 17.38 -16.63
N LEU A 83 29.72 17.67 -15.51
CA LEU A 83 28.39 18.24 -15.45
C LEU A 83 28.48 19.75 -15.18
N ALA A 84 28.26 20.56 -16.21
CA ALA A 84 28.16 22.00 -16.02
C ALA A 84 26.86 22.37 -15.26
N PRO A 85 26.86 23.48 -14.51
CA PRO A 85 25.69 23.91 -13.78
C PRO A 85 24.46 24.07 -14.67
N GLY A 86 23.36 23.38 -14.32
CA GLY A 86 22.09 23.43 -15.05
C GLY A 86 22.08 22.74 -16.41
N ALA A 87 23.20 22.16 -16.88
CA ALA A 87 23.25 21.44 -18.15
C ALA A 87 22.53 20.10 -18.04
N SER A 88 21.73 19.76 -19.07
CA SER A 88 21.06 18.47 -19.19
C SER A 88 21.76 17.57 -20.18
N HIS A 89 21.99 16.33 -19.78
CA HIS A 89 22.58 15.26 -20.57
C HIS A 89 21.56 14.13 -20.73
N ALA A 90 21.26 13.76 -21.98
CA ALA A 90 20.37 12.64 -22.29
C ALA A 90 21.19 11.42 -22.69
N PHE A 91 20.84 10.27 -22.16
CA PHE A 91 21.46 8.98 -22.41
C PHE A 91 20.40 7.95 -22.74
N THR A 92 20.74 6.98 -23.57
CA THR A 92 19.90 5.80 -23.81
C THR A 92 20.53 4.57 -23.17
N PHE A 93 19.68 3.64 -22.75
CA PHE A 93 20.15 2.35 -22.21
C PHE A 93 19.39 1.19 -22.87
N ARG A 94 19.98 -0.01 -22.77
CA ARG A 94 19.38 -1.27 -23.20
C ARG A 94 19.81 -2.38 -22.27
N ILE A 95 18.84 -3.00 -21.58
CA ILE A 95 19.10 -4.14 -20.68
C ILE A 95 18.33 -5.35 -21.22
N THR A 96 19.01 -6.49 -21.37
CA THR A 96 18.35 -7.75 -21.74
C THR A 96 17.76 -8.40 -20.49
N LEU A 97 16.47 -8.77 -20.54
CA LEU A 97 15.86 -9.59 -19.52
C LEU A 97 16.46 -11.00 -19.59
N PRO A 98 16.87 -11.60 -18.47
CA PRO A 98 17.27 -13.01 -18.44
C PRO A 98 16.17 -13.91 -19.00
N TYR A 99 16.54 -15.03 -19.64
CA TYR A 99 15.57 -15.97 -20.20
C TYR A 99 14.73 -16.70 -19.15
N ASP A 100 15.21 -16.79 -17.91
CA ASP A 100 14.55 -17.37 -16.75
C ASP A 100 13.72 -16.34 -15.94
N THR A 101 13.51 -15.16 -16.50
CA THR A 101 12.70 -14.11 -15.87
C THR A 101 11.24 -14.55 -15.79
N LEU A 102 10.69 -14.59 -14.58
CA LEU A 102 9.28 -14.92 -14.36
C LEU A 102 8.37 -13.77 -14.81
N PRO A 103 7.16 -14.05 -15.30
CA PRO A 103 6.17 -13.00 -15.55
C PRO A 103 5.83 -12.20 -14.28
N THR A 104 5.47 -10.91 -14.44
CA THR A 104 4.96 -10.08 -13.34
C THR A 104 3.68 -10.70 -12.80
N ALA A 105 3.62 -10.93 -11.50
CA ALA A 105 2.50 -11.51 -10.79
C ALA A 105 2.24 -10.74 -9.48
N HIS A 106 1.19 -11.10 -8.75
CA HIS A 106 0.85 -10.44 -7.48
C HIS A 106 2.03 -10.39 -6.48
N ASN A 107 2.89 -11.39 -6.50
CA ASN A 107 4.06 -11.51 -5.63
C ASN A 107 5.41 -11.30 -6.33
N VAL A 108 5.41 -10.94 -7.60
CA VAL A 108 6.62 -10.70 -8.41
C VAL A 108 6.47 -9.43 -9.21
N THR A 109 7.35 -8.46 -8.97
CA THR A 109 7.39 -7.20 -9.71
C THR A 109 8.79 -6.89 -10.19
N TYR A 110 8.86 -6.05 -11.22
CA TYR A 110 10.13 -5.57 -11.77
C TYR A 110 10.11 -4.05 -11.84
N ARG A 111 11.28 -3.45 -11.70
CA ARG A 111 11.49 -2.03 -11.97
C ARG A 111 12.82 -1.80 -12.64
N VAL A 112 12.90 -0.74 -13.42
CA VAL A 112 14.17 -0.22 -13.91
C VAL A 112 14.55 0.97 -13.04
N GLN A 113 15.77 0.96 -12.52
CA GLN A 113 16.32 2.04 -11.70
C GLN A 113 17.54 2.63 -12.39
N ALA A 114 17.59 3.94 -12.52
CA ALA A 114 18.80 4.66 -12.89
C ALA A 114 19.44 5.28 -11.65
N VAL A 115 20.77 5.14 -11.51
CA VAL A 115 21.55 5.71 -10.40
C VAL A 115 22.79 6.38 -10.95
N ALA A 116 23.02 7.62 -10.53
CA ALA A 116 24.23 8.37 -10.88
C ALA A 116 25.12 8.54 -9.65
N ASP A 117 26.36 8.02 -9.70
CA ASP A 117 27.39 8.21 -8.68
C ASP A 117 28.10 9.54 -8.95
N ILE A 118 27.90 10.52 -8.08
CA ILE A 118 28.47 11.87 -8.18
C ILE A 118 29.13 12.24 -6.85
N PRO A 119 30.46 12.27 -6.76
CA PRO A 119 31.17 12.57 -5.53
C PRO A 119 30.74 13.90 -4.88
N GLY A 120 30.43 13.87 -3.60
CA GLY A 120 30.08 15.05 -2.81
C GLY A 120 28.62 15.48 -2.86
N VAL A 121 27.74 14.69 -3.51
CA VAL A 121 26.28 14.84 -3.45
C VAL A 121 25.63 13.49 -3.14
N LYS A 122 24.40 13.50 -2.68
CA LYS A 122 23.62 12.26 -2.57
C LYS A 122 23.32 11.75 -3.99
N ASP A 123 23.59 10.49 -4.24
CA ASP A 123 23.40 9.88 -5.56
C ASP A 123 21.94 10.05 -6.04
N PRO A 124 21.71 10.80 -7.13
CA PRO A 124 20.37 10.92 -7.69
C PRO A 124 19.94 9.58 -8.32
N ALA A 125 18.72 9.17 -8.04
CA ALA A 125 18.14 7.95 -8.58
C ALA A 125 16.73 8.22 -9.10
N ALA A 126 16.31 7.44 -10.12
CA ALA A 126 14.95 7.42 -10.64
C ALA A 126 14.54 5.97 -10.93
N GLU A 127 13.28 5.64 -10.69
CA GLU A 127 12.74 4.29 -10.88
C GLU A 127 11.46 4.36 -11.74
N VAL A 128 11.26 3.30 -12.54
CA VAL A 128 10.04 3.09 -13.34
C VAL A 128 9.70 1.61 -13.29
N ASP A 129 8.43 1.29 -13.03
CA ASP A 129 7.94 -0.08 -13.02
C ASP A 129 7.97 -0.68 -14.43
N LEU A 130 8.31 -1.96 -14.50
CA LEU A 130 8.33 -2.76 -15.72
C LEU A 130 7.42 -3.97 -15.55
N LYS A 131 6.47 -4.15 -16.45
CA LYS A 131 5.66 -5.36 -16.52
C LYS A 131 6.37 -6.41 -17.40
N VAL A 132 6.75 -7.55 -16.82
CA VAL A 132 7.27 -8.68 -17.58
C VAL A 132 6.12 -9.61 -17.95
N VAL A 133 6.02 -9.94 -19.22
CA VAL A 133 5.04 -10.89 -19.77
C VAL A 133 5.76 -12.13 -20.28
N ASP A 134 5.06 -13.27 -20.31
CA ASP A 134 5.66 -14.56 -20.73
C ASP A 134 6.20 -14.50 -22.16
N ALA A 135 7.32 -15.16 -22.44
CA ALA A 135 7.96 -15.18 -23.76
C ALA A 135 7.15 -15.92 -24.84
N ASP A 136 6.36 -16.90 -24.41
CA ASP A 136 5.46 -17.66 -25.31
C ASP A 136 4.18 -16.88 -25.67
N VAL A 137 4.00 -15.74 -25.05
CA VAL A 137 2.90 -14.85 -25.32
C VAL A 137 3.37 -13.81 -26.31
N ASP A 138 3.22 -14.11 -27.56
CA ASP A 138 3.20 -13.11 -28.62
C ASP A 138 2.23 -12.01 -28.18
N ALA A 139 2.75 -10.90 -27.66
CA ALA A 139 1.94 -9.83 -27.05
C ALA A 139 0.90 -9.22 -28.03
N HIS A 140 0.93 -9.70 -29.27
CA HIS A 140 0.03 -9.36 -30.37
C HIS A 140 -0.87 -10.53 -30.80
N ARG A 141 -0.70 -11.77 -30.22
CA ARG A 141 -1.56 -12.88 -30.59
C ARG A 141 -2.87 -12.80 -29.82
N THR A 142 -3.89 -12.31 -30.51
CA THR A 142 -5.28 -12.41 -30.04
C THR A 142 -5.73 -13.87 -30.17
N ILE A 143 -6.21 -14.45 -29.07
CA ILE A 143 -6.79 -15.79 -29.05
C ILE A 143 -8.16 -15.73 -29.75
N PRO A 144 -8.43 -16.58 -30.76
CA PRO A 144 -9.73 -16.58 -31.43
C PRO A 144 -10.87 -16.86 -30.44
N LEU A 145 -12.02 -16.23 -30.63
CA LEU A 145 -13.18 -16.37 -29.74
C LEU A 145 -13.60 -17.85 -29.52
N GLN A 146 -13.44 -18.71 -30.53
CA GLN A 146 -13.74 -20.13 -30.39
C GLN A 146 -12.77 -20.84 -29.42
N GLU A 147 -11.50 -20.46 -29.41
CA GLU A 147 -10.52 -20.98 -28.47
C GLU A 147 -10.81 -20.48 -27.06
N ILE A 148 -11.24 -19.22 -26.91
CA ILE A 148 -11.69 -18.65 -25.64
C ILE A 148 -12.89 -19.46 -25.11
N TYR A 149 -13.87 -19.78 -25.94
CA TYR A 149 -15.00 -20.64 -25.56
C TYR A 149 -14.60 -22.06 -25.20
N ALA A 150 -13.61 -22.64 -25.89
CA ALA A 150 -13.08 -23.94 -25.53
C ALA A 150 -12.39 -23.94 -24.14
N ARG A 151 -11.72 -22.85 -23.82
CA ARG A 151 -11.04 -22.65 -22.53
C ARG A 151 -12.02 -22.27 -21.41
N PHE A 152 -13.05 -21.48 -21.71
CA PHE A 152 -14.07 -21.00 -20.78
C PHE A 152 -15.49 -21.37 -21.30
N PRO A 153 -15.86 -22.64 -21.32
CA PRO A 153 -17.12 -23.08 -21.96
C PRO A 153 -18.38 -22.47 -21.30
N GLY A 154 -18.30 -22.10 -20.03
CA GLY A 154 -19.38 -21.41 -19.32
C GLY A 154 -19.72 -20.02 -19.86
N LEU A 155 -18.86 -19.38 -20.70
CA LEU A 155 -19.17 -18.12 -21.37
C LEU A 155 -20.34 -18.23 -22.37
N GLN A 156 -20.67 -19.44 -22.82
CA GLN A 156 -21.81 -19.73 -23.69
C GLN A 156 -23.02 -20.26 -22.90
N SER A 157 -22.94 -20.40 -21.59
CA SER A 157 -24.02 -20.96 -20.79
C SER A 157 -25.19 -19.98 -20.66
N PRO A 158 -26.43 -20.44 -20.82
CA PRO A 158 -27.61 -19.66 -20.48
C PRO A 158 -27.84 -19.54 -18.96
N ASP A 159 -27.17 -20.37 -18.15
CA ASP A 159 -27.23 -20.32 -16.70
C ASP A 159 -26.38 -19.17 -16.17
N PRO A 160 -26.98 -18.16 -15.50
CA PRO A 160 -26.26 -17.00 -14.97
C PRO A 160 -25.11 -17.38 -14.03
N THR A 161 -25.25 -18.44 -13.24
CA THR A 161 -24.24 -18.88 -12.28
C THR A 161 -22.98 -19.42 -12.98
N GLN A 162 -23.18 -20.25 -14.02
CA GLN A 162 -22.08 -20.77 -14.82
C GLN A 162 -21.41 -19.67 -15.64
N LEU A 163 -22.21 -18.76 -16.18
CA LEU A 163 -21.71 -17.60 -16.93
C LEU A 163 -20.84 -16.68 -16.05
N CYS A 164 -21.31 -16.33 -14.84
CA CYS A 164 -20.54 -15.54 -13.88
C CYS A 164 -19.23 -16.23 -13.48
N ARG A 165 -19.27 -17.54 -13.25
CA ARG A 165 -18.05 -18.30 -12.94
C ARG A 165 -17.04 -18.23 -14.08
N ALA A 166 -17.47 -18.46 -15.32
CA ALA A 166 -16.59 -18.38 -16.48
C ALA A 166 -16.05 -16.97 -16.73
N MET A 167 -16.83 -15.92 -16.48
CA MET A 167 -16.37 -14.55 -16.53
C MET A 167 -15.35 -14.25 -15.43
N ASN A 168 -15.52 -14.81 -14.22
CA ASN A 168 -14.52 -14.69 -13.16
C ASN A 168 -13.21 -15.43 -13.51
N ASP A 169 -13.30 -16.60 -14.11
CA ASP A 169 -12.12 -17.32 -14.56
C ASP A 169 -11.37 -16.55 -15.65
N LEU A 170 -12.11 -15.97 -16.60
CA LEU A 170 -11.55 -15.06 -17.61
C LEU A 170 -10.95 -13.80 -16.98
N PHE A 171 -11.60 -13.20 -15.97
CA PHE A 171 -11.09 -12.05 -15.20
C PHE A 171 -9.72 -12.36 -14.59
N LEU A 172 -9.54 -13.52 -13.97
CA LEU A 172 -8.28 -13.93 -13.35
C LEU A 172 -7.17 -14.10 -14.40
N GLU A 173 -7.48 -14.69 -15.56
CA GLU A 173 -6.54 -14.84 -16.67
C GLU A 173 -6.18 -13.48 -17.32
N CYS A 174 -7.14 -12.56 -17.42
CA CYS A 174 -6.90 -11.22 -17.96
C CYS A 174 -5.98 -10.38 -17.08
N TYR A 175 -5.85 -10.69 -15.80
CA TYR A 175 -5.00 -9.95 -14.87
C TYR A 175 -3.54 -9.91 -15.33
N SER A 176 -3.07 -11.01 -15.95
CA SER A 176 -1.70 -11.10 -16.48
C SER A 176 -1.62 -10.90 -18.00
N ASN A 177 -2.67 -11.25 -18.75
CA ASN A 177 -2.62 -11.44 -20.20
C ASN A 177 -3.85 -10.90 -20.95
N GLY A 178 -4.53 -9.89 -20.42
CA GLY A 178 -5.83 -9.40 -20.95
C GLY A 178 -5.88 -9.18 -22.46
N GLY A 179 -4.82 -8.66 -23.04
CA GLY A 179 -4.77 -8.39 -24.45
C GLY A 179 -4.91 -9.59 -25.39
N GLN A 180 -4.68 -10.82 -24.91
CA GLN A 180 -4.87 -12.03 -25.72
C GLN A 180 -6.35 -12.38 -25.88
N PHE A 181 -7.17 -11.98 -24.93
CA PHE A 181 -8.59 -12.31 -24.88
C PHE A 181 -9.50 -11.23 -25.48
N MET A 182 -8.95 -10.27 -26.24
CA MET A 182 -9.71 -9.12 -26.78
C MET A 182 -10.90 -9.52 -27.65
N GLU A 183 -10.89 -10.73 -28.25
CA GLU A 183 -12.05 -11.27 -28.98
C GLU A 183 -13.28 -11.50 -28.07
N ALA A 184 -13.10 -11.54 -26.74
CA ALA A 184 -14.21 -11.63 -25.80
C ALA A 184 -14.83 -10.25 -25.44
N GLU A 185 -14.21 -9.12 -25.85
CA GLU A 185 -14.69 -7.77 -25.52
C GLU A 185 -16.14 -7.55 -25.93
N PRO A 186 -16.59 -7.84 -27.16
CA PRO A 186 -17.96 -7.59 -27.57
C PRO A 186 -18.99 -8.42 -26.77
N LEU A 187 -18.62 -9.66 -26.36
CA LEU A 187 -19.44 -10.52 -25.52
C LEU A 187 -19.62 -9.89 -24.12
N LEU A 188 -18.52 -9.48 -23.50
CA LEU A 188 -18.56 -8.84 -22.18
C LEU A 188 -19.34 -7.51 -22.24
N ALA A 189 -19.09 -6.67 -23.24
CA ALA A 189 -19.81 -5.43 -23.45
C ALA A 189 -21.32 -5.63 -23.69
N HIS A 190 -21.71 -6.75 -24.28
CA HIS A 190 -23.12 -7.13 -24.40
C HIS A 190 -23.73 -7.43 -23.02
N HIS A 191 -23.07 -8.29 -22.23
CA HIS A 191 -23.57 -8.67 -20.90
C HIS A 191 -23.55 -7.52 -19.90
N MET A 192 -22.62 -6.57 -19.99
CA MET A 192 -22.62 -5.34 -19.21
C MET A 192 -23.91 -4.52 -19.38
N ARG A 193 -24.52 -4.55 -20.57
CA ARG A 193 -25.74 -3.78 -20.87
C ARG A 193 -27.03 -4.55 -20.63
N THR A 194 -27.02 -5.86 -20.87
CA THR A 194 -28.25 -6.68 -20.98
C THR A 194 -28.39 -7.73 -19.87
N GLY A 195 -27.33 -8.04 -19.14
CA GLY A 195 -27.31 -9.08 -18.11
C GLY A 195 -28.15 -8.74 -16.87
N SER A 196 -28.42 -9.75 -16.05
CA SER A 196 -28.88 -9.52 -14.68
C SER A 196 -27.85 -8.74 -13.88
N VAL A 197 -28.23 -8.21 -12.71
CA VAL A 197 -27.33 -7.42 -11.85
C VAL A 197 -25.97 -8.13 -11.66
N GLU A 198 -26.01 -9.40 -11.28
CA GLU A 198 -24.79 -10.18 -11.01
C GLU A 198 -23.95 -10.42 -12.28
N VAL A 199 -24.60 -10.80 -13.39
CA VAL A 199 -23.96 -11.00 -14.69
C VAL A 199 -23.34 -9.69 -15.20
N ARG A 200 -24.06 -8.58 -15.06
CA ARG A 200 -23.60 -7.26 -15.49
C ARG A 200 -22.35 -6.83 -14.74
N ARG A 201 -22.34 -6.97 -13.42
CA ARG A 201 -21.20 -6.64 -12.56
C ARG A 201 -19.99 -7.50 -12.91
N GLN A 202 -20.17 -8.80 -13.01
CA GLN A 202 -19.08 -9.71 -13.33
C GLN A 202 -18.51 -9.47 -14.74
N ALA A 203 -19.39 -9.18 -15.71
CA ALA A 203 -18.97 -8.81 -17.06
C ALA A 203 -18.15 -7.51 -17.07
N LEU A 204 -18.55 -6.50 -16.29
CA LEU A 204 -17.84 -5.24 -16.20
C LEU A 204 -16.45 -5.40 -15.58
N GLN A 205 -16.32 -6.20 -14.51
CA GLN A 205 -15.03 -6.49 -13.89
C GLN A 205 -14.09 -7.23 -14.85
N ALA A 206 -14.59 -8.26 -15.54
CA ALA A 206 -13.81 -9.00 -16.53
C ALA A 206 -13.40 -8.09 -17.70
N TRP A 207 -14.33 -7.27 -18.18
CA TRP A 207 -14.09 -6.32 -19.25
C TRP A 207 -13.06 -5.25 -18.88
N ALA A 208 -13.14 -4.69 -17.66
CA ALA A 208 -12.18 -3.68 -17.19
C ALA A 208 -10.75 -4.21 -17.13
N ASN A 209 -10.55 -5.49 -16.78
CA ASN A 209 -9.23 -6.12 -16.81
C ASN A 209 -8.77 -6.50 -18.22
N LEU A 210 -9.74 -6.88 -19.07
CA LEU A 210 -9.47 -7.22 -20.47
C LEU A 210 -8.89 -6.04 -21.24
N VAL A 211 -9.49 -4.85 -21.08
CA VAL A 211 -9.09 -3.63 -21.81
C VAL A 211 -7.99 -2.83 -21.11
N ASP A 212 -7.54 -3.28 -19.93
CA ASP A 212 -6.51 -2.61 -19.14
C ASP A 212 -5.23 -2.33 -19.99
N ASN A 213 -4.68 -1.12 -19.87
CA ASN A 213 -3.55 -0.62 -20.68
C ASN A 213 -3.77 -0.59 -22.21
N ARG A 214 -5.02 -0.76 -22.67
CA ARG A 214 -5.39 -0.77 -24.11
C ARG A 214 -6.69 -0.04 -24.36
N VAL A 215 -7.05 0.87 -23.47
CA VAL A 215 -8.30 1.63 -23.58
C VAL A 215 -8.33 2.42 -24.88
N GLN A 216 -9.42 2.28 -25.60
CA GLN A 216 -9.71 2.95 -26.88
C GLN A 216 -10.99 3.79 -26.71
N PRO A 217 -11.25 4.80 -27.56
CA PRO A 217 -12.46 5.60 -27.46
C PRO A 217 -13.76 4.81 -27.44
N GLN A 218 -13.84 3.67 -28.16
CA GLN A 218 -15.01 2.79 -28.13
C GLN A 218 -15.23 2.13 -26.76
N HIS A 219 -14.15 1.83 -26.03
CA HIS A 219 -14.25 1.26 -24.68
C HIS A 219 -14.85 2.29 -23.71
N LEU A 220 -14.47 3.56 -23.83
CA LEU A 220 -15.10 4.62 -23.04
C LEU A 220 -16.58 4.79 -23.38
N GLN A 221 -16.96 4.66 -24.67
CA GLN A 221 -18.36 4.67 -25.08
C GLN A 221 -19.16 3.49 -24.46
N SER A 222 -18.54 2.29 -24.40
CA SER A 222 -19.14 1.13 -23.72
C SER A 222 -19.38 1.42 -22.24
N LEU A 223 -18.42 2.03 -21.56
CA LEU A 223 -18.53 2.40 -20.15
C LEU A 223 -19.66 3.44 -19.94
N TYR A 224 -19.73 4.48 -20.76
CA TYR A 224 -20.81 5.46 -20.74
C TYR A 224 -22.17 4.83 -21.01
N ALA A 225 -22.25 3.86 -21.92
CA ALA A 225 -23.50 3.17 -22.23
C ALA A 225 -24.01 2.36 -21.04
N VAL A 226 -23.13 1.73 -20.27
CA VAL A 226 -23.48 1.02 -19.03
C VAL A 226 -23.96 2.00 -17.96
N ALA A 227 -23.24 3.11 -17.76
CA ALA A 227 -23.61 4.15 -16.79
C ALA A 227 -25.03 4.71 -17.02
N ASN A 228 -25.51 4.69 -18.26
CA ASN A 228 -26.81 5.21 -18.66
C ASN A 228 -27.90 4.12 -18.79
N VAL A 229 -27.68 2.89 -18.32
CA VAL A 229 -28.70 1.85 -18.33
C VAL A 229 -29.82 2.25 -17.36
N PRO A 230 -31.09 2.33 -17.81
CA PRO A 230 -32.19 2.67 -16.93
C PRO A 230 -32.34 1.66 -15.78
N GLY A 231 -32.43 2.15 -14.54
CA GLY A 231 -32.56 1.30 -13.36
C GLY A 231 -31.28 0.53 -13.02
N LEU A 232 -30.11 1.06 -13.40
CA LEU A 232 -28.83 0.51 -13.02
C LEU A 232 -28.74 0.42 -11.48
N ASP A 233 -28.38 -0.75 -10.99
CA ASP A 233 -28.19 -0.95 -9.55
C ASP A 233 -26.93 -0.27 -9.05
N GLN A 234 -26.93 0.05 -7.75
CA GLN A 234 -25.85 0.80 -7.12
C GLN A 234 -24.50 0.11 -7.22
N GLU A 235 -24.46 -1.21 -7.01
CA GLU A 235 -23.19 -1.97 -7.04
C GLU A 235 -22.55 -1.96 -8.44
N THR A 236 -23.38 -2.10 -9.49
CA THR A 236 -22.90 -2.01 -10.87
C THR A 236 -22.45 -0.59 -11.19
N PHE A 237 -23.15 0.44 -10.68
CA PHE A 237 -22.74 1.82 -10.88
C PHE A 237 -21.41 2.12 -10.17
N ASP A 238 -21.19 1.61 -8.96
CA ASP A 238 -19.92 1.70 -8.25
C ASP A 238 -18.78 1.06 -9.03
N GLU A 239 -19.04 -0.06 -9.74
CA GLU A 239 -18.04 -0.70 -10.60
C GLU A 239 -17.74 0.13 -11.86
N VAL A 240 -18.74 0.82 -12.41
CA VAL A 240 -18.52 1.81 -13.50
C VAL A 240 -17.60 2.93 -13.01
N ILE A 241 -17.81 3.43 -11.79
CA ILE A 241 -16.95 4.47 -11.19
C ILE A 241 -15.51 3.98 -11.04
N ARG A 242 -15.32 2.77 -10.51
CA ARG A 242 -13.99 2.16 -10.35
C ARG A 242 -13.29 2.02 -11.70
N SER A 243 -14.00 1.54 -12.71
CA SER A 243 -13.47 1.40 -14.07
C SER A 243 -13.11 2.75 -14.70
N ALA A 244 -13.97 3.78 -14.53
CA ALA A 244 -13.68 5.12 -15.00
C ALA A 244 -12.42 5.71 -14.34
N CYS A 245 -12.25 5.52 -13.02
CA CYS A 245 -11.07 5.96 -12.29
C CYS A 245 -9.81 5.19 -12.74
N LYS A 246 -9.91 3.88 -12.99
CA LYS A 246 -8.83 3.06 -13.52
C LYS A 246 -8.35 3.57 -14.88
N PHE A 247 -9.25 4.00 -15.73
CA PHE A 247 -8.95 4.50 -17.09
C PHE A 247 -8.80 6.02 -17.18
N ALA A 248 -8.69 6.71 -16.06
CA ALA A 248 -8.64 8.18 -16.03
C ALA A 248 -7.45 8.75 -16.82
N GLU A 249 -6.28 8.12 -16.73
CA GLU A 249 -5.08 8.50 -17.47
C GLU A 249 -5.22 8.26 -18.99
N GLU A 250 -6.01 7.27 -19.37
CA GLU A 250 -6.18 6.79 -20.74
C GLU A 250 -7.36 7.47 -21.47
N GLY A 251 -7.96 8.50 -20.87
CA GLY A 251 -9.00 9.31 -21.49
C GLY A 251 -10.35 9.36 -20.77
N ALA A 252 -10.56 8.58 -19.71
CA ALA A 252 -11.80 8.62 -18.91
C ALA A 252 -11.88 9.79 -17.91
N PHE A 253 -10.88 10.67 -17.86
CA PHE A 253 -10.80 11.73 -16.85
C PHE A 253 -12.01 12.66 -16.86
N ALA A 254 -12.55 13.00 -18.05
CA ALA A 254 -13.76 13.81 -18.14
C ALA A 254 -14.97 13.14 -17.44
N MET A 255 -15.10 11.81 -17.53
CA MET A 255 -16.14 11.06 -16.81
C MET A 255 -15.88 11.11 -15.29
N VAL A 256 -14.64 10.96 -14.86
CA VAL A 256 -14.27 11.05 -13.44
C VAL A 256 -14.60 12.43 -12.87
N GLN A 257 -14.35 13.50 -13.61
CA GLN A 257 -14.72 14.88 -13.21
C GLN A 257 -16.25 15.04 -13.04
N GLN A 258 -17.03 14.45 -13.94
CA GLN A 258 -18.48 14.46 -13.81
C GLN A 258 -18.96 13.67 -12.57
N LEU A 259 -18.37 12.49 -12.33
CA LEU A 259 -18.66 11.66 -11.16
C LEU A 259 -18.28 12.34 -9.85
N ALA A 260 -17.15 13.08 -9.83
CA ALA A 260 -16.71 13.85 -8.68
C ALA A 260 -17.61 15.04 -8.32
N THR A 261 -18.48 15.48 -9.24
CA THR A 261 -19.46 16.55 -9.03
C THR A 261 -20.91 16.03 -9.06
N TYR A 262 -21.11 14.72 -9.01
CA TYR A 262 -22.43 14.12 -9.09
C TYR A 262 -23.31 14.53 -7.90
N ALA A 263 -24.63 14.59 -8.11
CA ALA A 263 -25.57 15.07 -7.08
C ALA A 263 -25.55 14.19 -5.81
N ASP A 264 -25.46 12.86 -5.98
CA ASP A 264 -25.39 11.90 -4.89
C ASP A 264 -23.99 11.89 -4.21
N PRO A 265 -23.88 12.17 -2.91
CA PRO A 265 -22.61 12.11 -2.19
C PRO A 265 -21.97 10.72 -2.16
N HIS A 266 -22.79 9.64 -2.24
CA HIS A 266 -22.25 8.28 -2.35
C HIS A 266 -21.37 8.14 -3.62
N VAL A 267 -21.86 8.61 -4.76
CA VAL A 267 -21.13 8.57 -6.04
C VAL A 267 -19.81 9.35 -5.93
N ARG A 268 -19.87 10.56 -5.36
CA ARG A 268 -18.67 11.39 -5.17
C ARG A 268 -17.66 10.72 -4.24
N ARG A 269 -18.14 10.09 -3.13
CA ARG A 269 -17.31 9.35 -2.20
C ARG A 269 -16.64 8.14 -2.87
N VAL A 270 -17.41 7.30 -3.57
CA VAL A 270 -16.84 6.14 -4.29
C VAL A 270 -15.85 6.58 -5.35
N THR A 271 -16.07 7.74 -6.00
CA THR A 271 -15.10 8.34 -6.93
C THR A 271 -13.79 8.66 -6.22
N ALA A 272 -13.82 9.34 -5.07
CA ALA A 272 -12.63 9.67 -4.31
C ALA A 272 -11.87 8.42 -3.82
N GLU A 273 -12.59 7.42 -3.31
CA GLU A 273 -12.03 6.13 -2.89
C GLU A 273 -11.38 5.40 -4.08
N SER A 274 -12.02 5.41 -5.24
CA SER A 274 -11.53 4.77 -6.46
C SER A 274 -10.28 5.46 -7.00
N LEU A 275 -10.18 6.77 -6.86
CA LEU A 275 -8.97 7.53 -7.17
C LEU A 275 -7.77 7.07 -6.33
N ARG A 276 -8.01 6.61 -5.10
CA ARG A 276 -6.96 6.04 -4.24
C ARG A 276 -6.51 4.64 -4.66
N PHE A 277 -7.47 3.76 -4.98
CA PHE A 277 -7.19 2.32 -5.11
C PHE A 277 -7.13 1.82 -6.56
N HIS A 278 -7.82 2.49 -7.47
CA HIS A 278 -8.04 1.99 -8.83
C HIS A 278 -7.44 2.87 -9.94
N ALA A 279 -7.12 4.13 -9.62
CA ALA A 279 -6.49 5.01 -10.58
C ALA A 279 -4.96 4.83 -10.58
N ALA A 280 -4.30 5.18 -11.67
CA ALA A 280 -2.85 5.39 -11.67
C ALA A 280 -2.46 6.36 -10.55
N SER A 281 -1.35 6.10 -9.87
CA SER A 281 -0.98 6.85 -8.65
C SER A 281 -0.91 8.36 -8.89
N ARG A 282 -0.42 8.78 -10.08
CA ARG A 282 -0.32 10.19 -10.44
C ARG A 282 -0.60 10.39 -11.93
N PHE A 283 -1.80 10.79 -12.26
CA PHE A 283 -2.14 11.23 -13.61
C PHE A 283 -2.46 12.72 -13.62
N GLN A 284 -2.37 13.33 -14.82
CA GLN A 284 -2.60 14.76 -14.97
C GLN A 284 -4.04 15.13 -14.53
N GLY A 285 -4.14 16.13 -13.65
CA GLY A 285 -5.41 16.63 -13.12
C GLY A 285 -5.93 15.94 -11.87
N LYS A 286 -5.35 14.81 -11.43
CA LYS A 286 -5.78 14.12 -10.20
C LYS A 286 -5.63 14.99 -8.96
N ARG A 287 -4.49 15.68 -8.82
CA ARG A 287 -4.22 16.56 -7.69
C ARG A 287 -5.25 17.67 -7.58
N GLU A 288 -5.54 18.34 -8.68
CA GLU A 288 -6.51 19.45 -8.78
C GLU A 288 -7.92 18.98 -8.47
N LEU A 289 -8.30 17.81 -8.95
CA LEU A 289 -9.59 17.19 -8.66
C LEU A 289 -9.73 16.89 -7.16
N LEU A 290 -8.72 16.28 -6.55
CA LEU A 290 -8.73 16.01 -5.10
C LEU A 290 -8.79 17.29 -4.27
N ILE A 291 -8.09 18.37 -4.68
CA ILE A 291 -8.19 19.70 -4.04
C ILE A 291 -9.63 20.26 -4.10
N GLN A 292 -10.37 19.99 -5.17
CA GLN A 292 -11.79 20.36 -5.23
C GLN A 292 -12.63 19.48 -4.29
N MET A 293 -12.38 18.16 -4.27
CA MET A 293 -13.16 17.20 -3.48
C MET A 293 -12.97 17.35 -1.96
N ILE A 294 -11.85 17.88 -1.48
CA ILE A 294 -11.71 18.22 -0.04
C ILE A 294 -12.56 19.42 0.40
N GLN A 295 -13.22 20.10 -0.53
CA GLN A 295 -14.19 21.16 -0.23
C GLN A 295 -15.64 20.66 -0.32
N ASP A 296 -15.86 19.37 -0.51
CA ASP A 296 -17.19 18.79 -0.63
C ASP A 296 -18.06 19.07 0.63
N PRO A 297 -19.35 19.35 0.50
CA PRO A 297 -20.23 19.50 1.65
C PRO A 297 -20.32 18.23 2.52
N ASP A 298 -20.17 17.05 1.93
CA ASP A 298 -20.22 15.76 2.64
C ASP A 298 -18.84 15.42 3.25
N PRO A 299 -18.75 15.20 4.58
CA PRO A 299 -17.49 14.90 5.23
C PRO A 299 -16.88 13.55 4.81
N GLN A 300 -17.69 12.58 4.40
CA GLN A 300 -17.17 11.28 3.93
C GLN A 300 -16.48 11.43 2.57
N VAL A 301 -16.98 12.31 1.70
CA VAL A 301 -16.33 12.64 0.43
C VAL A 301 -15.00 13.35 0.70
N ARG A 302 -14.98 14.33 1.60
CA ARG A 302 -13.73 15.03 1.98
C ARG A 302 -12.70 14.05 2.56
N ALA A 303 -13.11 13.18 3.48
CA ALA A 303 -12.24 12.18 4.08
C ALA A 303 -11.64 11.21 3.03
N ALA A 304 -12.46 10.72 2.11
CA ALA A 304 -12.02 9.88 1.01
C ALA A 304 -11.00 10.58 0.09
N ALA A 305 -11.24 11.85 -0.24
CA ALA A 305 -10.32 12.67 -1.02
C ALA A 305 -8.99 12.91 -0.30
N ILE A 306 -9.01 13.16 1.02
CA ILE A 306 -7.81 13.26 1.85
C ILE A 306 -7.01 11.95 1.81
N MET A 307 -7.65 10.80 1.97
CA MET A 307 -6.97 9.51 1.89
C MET A 307 -6.32 9.26 0.52
N ALA A 308 -6.92 9.78 -0.57
CA ALA A 308 -6.35 9.66 -1.91
C ALA A 308 -5.10 10.53 -2.13
N PHE A 309 -4.85 11.53 -1.30
CA PHE A 309 -3.58 12.26 -1.28
C PHE A 309 -2.39 11.43 -0.77
N GLY A 310 -2.62 10.23 -0.23
CA GLY A 310 -1.55 9.30 0.10
C GLY A 310 -0.62 8.95 -1.08
N ASP A 311 -1.09 9.09 -2.33
CA ASP A 311 -0.26 8.96 -3.52
C ASP A 311 0.75 10.11 -3.70
N PHE A 312 0.49 11.26 -3.07
CA PHE A 312 1.33 12.45 -3.09
C PHE A 312 2.13 12.63 -1.80
N ARG A 313 2.38 11.54 -1.04
CA ARG A 313 3.07 11.55 0.27
C ARG A 313 4.47 12.12 0.25
N ASP A 314 5.12 12.22 -0.90
CA ASP A 314 6.42 12.86 -1.13
C ASP A 314 6.31 14.34 -1.56
N ASP A 315 5.11 14.83 -1.88
CA ASP A 315 4.84 16.24 -2.17
C ASP A 315 4.63 17.01 -0.86
N GLN A 316 5.67 17.72 -0.42
CA GLN A 316 5.63 18.49 0.82
C GLN A 316 4.47 19.50 0.85
N GLN A 317 4.19 20.17 -0.26
CA GLN A 317 3.14 21.18 -0.31
C GLN A 317 1.75 20.56 -0.07
N VAL A 318 1.50 19.39 -0.67
CA VAL A 318 0.27 18.63 -0.46
C VAL A 318 0.17 18.19 1.01
N MET A 319 1.23 17.63 1.57
CA MET A 319 1.21 17.15 2.96
C MET A 319 1.05 18.28 3.99
N TYR A 320 1.64 19.45 3.77
CA TYR A 320 1.35 20.64 4.59
C TYR A 320 -0.12 21.08 4.45
N GLY A 321 -0.70 20.99 3.26
CA GLY A 321 -2.14 21.24 3.04
C GLY A 321 -3.00 20.26 3.85
N VAL A 322 -2.68 18.96 3.81
CA VAL A 322 -3.36 17.93 4.62
C VAL A 322 -3.23 18.21 6.12
N ALA A 323 -2.05 18.63 6.60
CA ALA A 323 -1.85 18.98 8.01
C ALA A 323 -2.71 20.18 8.44
N ASN A 324 -2.83 21.21 7.60
CA ASN A 324 -3.68 22.37 7.88
C ASN A 324 -5.18 22.02 7.86
N GLN A 325 -5.59 21.02 7.09
CA GLN A 325 -6.98 20.59 7.01
C GLN A 325 -7.49 20.03 8.35
N ILE A 326 -6.62 19.45 9.18
CA ILE A 326 -7.01 18.94 10.52
C ILE A 326 -7.57 20.06 11.40
N ASP A 327 -6.98 21.25 11.33
CA ASP A 327 -7.40 22.39 12.15
C ASP A 327 -8.65 23.08 11.60
N SER A 328 -8.87 23.00 10.30
CA SER A 328 -9.93 23.74 9.61
C SER A 328 -11.22 22.94 9.41
N ASP A 329 -11.15 21.61 9.36
CA ASP A 329 -12.32 20.77 9.12
C ASP A 329 -13.01 20.40 10.45
N PRO A 330 -14.33 20.66 10.57
CA PRO A 330 -15.07 20.33 11.78
C PRO A 330 -15.36 18.84 11.96
N SER A 331 -15.19 18.01 10.90
CA SER A 331 -15.51 16.58 10.93
C SER A 331 -14.37 15.75 11.51
N PRO A 332 -14.63 14.97 12.57
CA PRO A 332 -13.65 14.04 13.12
C PRO A 332 -13.18 12.99 12.11
N GLU A 333 -14.03 12.60 11.16
CA GLU A 333 -13.70 11.64 10.11
C GLU A 333 -12.62 12.22 9.18
N VAL A 334 -12.76 13.50 8.80
CA VAL A 334 -11.77 14.19 7.97
C VAL A 334 -10.47 14.39 8.72
N GLN A 335 -10.55 14.83 9.99
CA GLN A 335 -9.37 14.99 10.85
C GLN A 335 -8.59 13.66 10.99
N ALA A 336 -9.29 12.54 11.23
CA ALA A 336 -8.68 11.23 11.30
C ALA A 336 -8.05 10.81 9.95
N ALA A 337 -8.74 11.03 8.83
CA ALA A 337 -8.20 10.77 7.51
C ALA A 337 -6.90 11.55 7.24
N CYS A 338 -6.81 12.81 7.72
CA CYS A 338 -5.58 13.59 7.62
C CYS A 338 -4.42 12.95 8.43
N ILE A 339 -4.69 12.50 9.67
CA ILE A 339 -3.70 11.80 10.50
C ILE A 339 -3.17 10.56 9.77
N GLY A 340 -4.07 9.70 9.28
CA GLY A 340 -3.70 8.49 8.55
C GLY A 340 -2.91 8.79 7.27
N THR A 341 -3.28 9.83 6.51
CA THR A 341 -2.59 10.22 5.28
C THR A 341 -1.19 10.76 5.57
N LEU A 342 -1.02 11.61 6.60
CA LEU A 342 0.27 12.12 7.02
C LEU A 342 1.21 11.02 7.51
N SER A 343 0.68 9.95 8.11
CA SER A 343 1.50 8.82 8.55
C SER A 343 2.28 8.18 7.41
N LEU A 344 1.75 8.19 6.19
CA LEU A 344 2.42 7.64 5.00
C LEU A 344 3.61 8.48 4.53
N ALA A 345 3.69 9.74 4.94
CA ALA A 345 4.71 10.68 4.49
C ALA A 345 6.01 10.66 5.33
N HIS A 346 6.05 9.91 6.44
CA HIS A 346 7.18 9.92 7.36
C HIS A 346 8.52 9.51 6.72
N HIS A 347 8.51 8.55 5.78
CA HIS A 347 9.70 8.11 5.04
C HIS A 347 10.19 9.15 3.99
N HIS A 348 9.38 10.15 3.68
CA HIS A 348 9.67 11.18 2.68
C HIS A 348 10.20 12.49 3.30
N GLY A 349 10.81 12.42 4.49
CA GLY A 349 11.37 13.58 5.18
C GLY A 349 10.34 14.44 5.93
N LEU A 350 9.11 13.97 6.10
CA LEU A 350 8.01 14.68 6.76
C LEU A 350 7.68 14.13 8.15
N GLY A 351 8.57 13.33 8.74
CA GLY A 351 8.40 12.78 10.09
C GLY A 351 8.20 13.86 11.16
N GLU A 352 8.93 14.98 11.08
CA GLU A 352 8.78 16.11 12.00
C GLU A 352 7.40 16.78 11.90
N LEU A 353 6.89 16.96 10.69
CA LEU A 353 5.53 17.49 10.48
C LEU A 353 4.49 16.54 11.09
N THR A 354 4.59 15.25 10.79
CA THR A 354 3.66 14.23 11.30
C THR A 354 3.67 14.20 12.83
N LEU A 355 4.86 14.22 13.42
CA LEU A 355 5.04 14.18 14.86
C LEU A 355 4.49 15.44 15.56
N ALA A 356 4.73 16.62 14.99
CA ALA A 356 4.17 17.89 15.49
C ALA A 356 2.63 17.90 15.46
N VAL A 357 2.05 17.32 14.40
CA VAL A 357 0.59 17.12 14.29
C VAL A 357 0.08 16.18 15.37
N TYR A 358 0.75 15.06 15.62
CA TYR A 358 0.35 14.13 16.68
C TYR A 358 0.38 14.79 18.06
N GLU A 359 1.45 15.52 18.39
CA GLU A 359 1.57 16.25 19.67
C GLU A 359 0.46 17.27 19.87
N LYS A 360 0.09 17.97 18.80
CA LYS A 360 -0.98 18.96 18.83
C LYS A 360 -2.35 18.30 19.06
N HIS A 361 -2.60 17.16 18.44
CA HIS A 361 -3.93 16.52 18.38
C HIS A 361 -4.09 15.30 19.30
N VAL A 362 -3.08 14.91 20.08
CA VAL A 362 -3.17 13.78 21.03
C VAL A 362 -4.25 13.96 22.09
N ALA A 363 -4.68 15.19 22.35
CA ALA A 363 -5.79 15.53 23.24
C ALA A 363 -7.04 16.04 22.47
N ASN A 364 -7.18 15.72 21.20
CA ASN A 364 -8.34 16.07 20.40
C ASN A 364 -9.64 15.59 21.08
N PRO A 365 -10.72 16.37 21.11
CA PRO A 365 -11.99 15.97 21.73
C PRO A 365 -12.56 14.69 21.11
N SER A 366 -12.31 14.43 19.82
CA SER A 366 -12.75 13.22 19.15
C SER A 366 -11.87 12.01 19.50
N GLU A 367 -12.49 10.98 20.04
CA GLU A 367 -11.89 9.66 20.24
C GLU A 367 -11.30 9.11 18.94
N ARG A 368 -12.01 9.26 17.82
CA ARG A 368 -11.58 8.77 16.50
C ARG A 368 -10.23 9.36 16.08
N VAL A 369 -10.01 10.65 16.30
CA VAL A 369 -8.74 11.31 15.98
C VAL A 369 -7.60 10.80 16.87
N ARG A 370 -7.85 10.66 18.18
CA ARG A 370 -6.86 10.14 19.12
C ARG A 370 -6.51 8.68 18.85
N GLN A 371 -7.52 7.89 18.48
CA GLN A 371 -7.32 6.49 18.05
C GLN A 371 -6.47 6.40 16.80
N GLU A 372 -6.72 7.23 15.79
CA GLU A 372 -5.92 7.25 14.56
C GLU A 372 -4.45 7.61 14.82
N ILE A 373 -4.18 8.53 15.76
CA ILE A 373 -2.80 8.81 16.20
C ILE A 373 -2.19 7.58 16.83
N ALA A 374 -2.92 6.88 17.72
CA ALA A 374 -2.44 5.66 18.37
C ALA A 374 -2.11 4.56 17.36
N GLU A 375 -2.94 4.38 16.34
CA GLU A 375 -2.77 3.37 15.30
C GLU A 375 -1.55 3.65 14.39
N ASN A 376 -1.12 4.91 14.26
CA ASN A 376 -0.08 5.31 13.33
C ASN A 376 1.25 5.77 13.97
N ILE A 377 1.32 5.86 15.29
CA ILE A 377 2.51 6.36 16.01
C ILE A 377 3.77 5.53 15.78
N HIS A 378 3.62 4.24 15.52
CA HIS A 378 4.72 3.30 15.31
C HIS A 378 5.58 3.57 14.06
N TRP A 379 5.08 4.35 13.10
CA TRP A 379 5.83 4.71 11.90
C TRP A 379 6.94 5.73 12.15
N GLN A 380 6.99 6.38 13.31
CA GLN A 380 7.93 7.46 13.59
C GLN A 380 9.38 6.97 13.69
N PRO A 381 10.38 7.81 13.35
CA PRO A 381 11.79 7.43 13.42
C PRO A 381 12.28 7.26 14.87
N GLU A 382 13.30 6.43 15.07
CA GLU A 382 13.89 6.18 16.40
C GLU A 382 14.42 7.46 17.07
N ALA A 383 14.90 8.42 16.27
CA ALA A 383 15.37 9.72 16.78
C ALA A 383 14.28 10.49 17.55
N ALA A 384 12.99 10.20 17.32
CA ALA A 384 11.85 10.81 18.01
C ALA A 384 11.49 10.12 19.34
N ALA A 385 12.28 9.17 19.81
CA ALA A 385 11.97 8.26 20.93
C ALA A 385 11.40 8.94 22.19
N GLN A 386 11.93 10.08 22.60
CA GLN A 386 11.45 10.79 23.79
C GLN A 386 10.06 11.41 23.57
N ARG A 387 9.79 11.92 22.37
CA ARG A 387 8.48 12.47 21.99
C ARG A 387 7.43 11.36 21.89
N ILE A 388 7.83 10.21 21.31
CA ILE A 388 7.01 9.00 21.24
C ILE A 388 6.64 8.52 22.65
N TRP A 389 7.60 8.52 23.61
CA TRP A 389 7.29 8.21 25.00
C TRP A 389 6.16 9.10 25.56
N GLY A 390 6.26 10.42 25.37
CA GLY A 390 5.24 11.35 25.85
C GLY A 390 3.87 11.14 25.23
N LEU A 391 3.83 10.85 23.92
CA LEU A 391 2.60 10.51 23.20
C LEU A 391 2.01 9.18 23.67
N ALA A 392 2.82 8.12 23.74
CA ALA A 392 2.40 6.81 24.19
C ALA A 392 1.83 6.84 25.62
N GLN A 393 2.47 7.60 26.53
CA GLN A 393 1.98 7.79 27.90
C GLN A 393 0.59 8.43 27.94
N ARG A 394 0.37 9.47 27.13
CA ARG A 394 -0.95 10.15 27.04
C ARG A 394 -2.01 9.22 26.48
N LEU A 395 -1.70 8.50 25.38
CA LEU A 395 -2.63 7.59 24.73
C LEU A 395 -2.98 6.38 25.60
N LEU A 396 -2.03 5.85 26.39
CA LEU A 396 -2.30 4.78 27.37
C LEU A 396 -3.09 5.28 28.59
N SER A 397 -3.12 6.59 28.83
CA SER A 397 -3.91 7.19 29.91
C SER A 397 -5.23 7.79 29.39
N ASP A 398 -5.60 7.52 28.16
CA ASP A 398 -6.83 8.03 27.56
C ASP A 398 -8.08 7.48 28.27
N SER A 399 -9.11 8.31 28.37
CA SER A 399 -10.40 7.89 28.93
C SER A 399 -11.08 6.79 28.10
N SER A 400 -10.85 6.78 26.78
CA SER A 400 -11.40 5.77 25.86
C SER A 400 -10.56 4.48 25.90
N GLU A 401 -11.24 3.36 26.12
CA GLU A 401 -10.64 2.04 25.99
C GLU A 401 -10.12 1.78 24.56
N SER A 402 -10.85 2.21 23.54
CA SER A 402 -10.46 2.03 22.13
C SER A 402 -9.11 2.68 21.84
N VAL A 403 -8.87 3.89 22.34
CA VAL A 403 -7.60 4.60 22.18
C VAL A 403 -6.46 3.88 22.93
N ARG A 404 -6.69 3.49 24.18
CA ARG A 404 -5.68 2.76 24.97
C ARG A 404 -5.34 1.41 24.34
N ARG A 405 -6.36 0.68 23.84
CA ARG A 405 -6.18 -0.60 23.15
C ARG A 405 -5.42 -0.42 21.83
N ALA A 406 -5.76 0.59 21.01
CA ALA A 406 -5.04 0.89 19.79
C ALA A 406 -3.56 1.15 20.07
N MET A 407 -3.25 1.95 21.10
CA MET A 407 -1.86 2.22 21.50
C MET A 407 -1.15 0.93 21.99
N ALA A 408 -1.80 0.14 22.83
CA ALA A 408 -1.24 -1.11 23.34
C ALA A 408 -0.96 -2.12 22.22
N PHE A 409 -1.83 -2.22 21.23
CA PHE A 409 -1.64 -3.07 20.05
C PHE A 409 -0.39 -2.67 19.25
N GLN A 410 -0.12 -1.37 19.09
CA GLN A 410 1.02 -0.90 18.31
C GLN A 410 2.38 -1.22 18.94
N PHE A 411 2.45 -1.58 20.19
CA PHE A 411 3.72 -2.02 20.78
C PHE A 411 4.32 -3.24 20.08
N CYS A 412 3.52 -4.08 19.44
CA CYS A 412 4.01 -5.18 18.62
C CYS A 412 4.84 -4.72 17.41
N ASN A 413 4.71 -3.44 17.00
CA ASN A 413 5.41 -2.83 15.88
C ASN A 413 6.50 -1.84 16.32
N MET A 414 6.79 -1.78 17.62
CA MET A 414 7.66 -0.74 18.21
C MET A 414 8.95 -1.32 18.82
N GLU A 415 9.47 -2.40 18.27
CA GLU A 415 10.71 -3.08 18.73
C GLU A 415 11.91 -2.13 18.80
N ARG A 416 11.96 -1.12 17.92
CA ARG A 416 12.99 -0.08 17.91
C ARG A 416 12.91 0.93 19.06
N PHE A 417 11.88 0.84 19.91
CA PHE A 417 11.67 1.74 21.05
C PHE A 417 11.70 0.98 22.39
N PRO A 418 12.81 0.30 22.74
CA PRO A 418 12.90 -0.52 23.97
C PRO A 418 12.66 0.29 25.25
N GLN A 419 12.88 1.62 25.21
CA GLN A 419 12.61 2.53 26.31
C GLN A 419 11.12 2.60 26.69
N LEU A 420 10.18 2.18 25.81
CA LEU A 420 8.74 2.14 26.10
C LEU A 420 8.36 0.98 27.03
N LEU A 421 9.25 0.02 27.29
CA LEU A 421 8.96 -1.17 28.09
C LEU A 421 8.30 -0.88 29.46
N PRO A 422 8.72 0.13 30.24
CA PRO A 422 8.05 0.46 31.51
C PRO A 422 6.58 0.91 31.34
N LEU A 423 6.25 1.63 30.25
CA LEU A 423 4.87 2.02 29.97
C LEU A 423 4.02 0.82 29.58
N ILE A 424 4.57 -0.07 28.77
CA ILE A 424 3.90 -1.30 28.32
C ILE A 424 3.63 -2.20 29.52
N GLN A 425 4.64 -2.39 30.40
CA GLN A 425 4.51 -3.18 31.59
C GLN A 425 3.45 -2.60 32.53
N HIS A 426 3.42 -1.28 32.72
CA HIS A 426 2.40 -0.61 33.52
C HIS A 426 0.99 -0.85 32.95
N ALA A 427 0.80 -0.74 31.64
CA ALA A 427 -0.48 -1.02 30.98
C ALA A 427 -0.89 -2.49 31.15
N ALA A 428 0.05 -3.43 30.97
CA ALA A 428 -0.19 -4.86 31.15
C ALA A 428 -0.60 -5.25 32.59
N GLU A 429 -0.20 -4.45 33.58
CA GLU A 429 -0.48 -4.72 34.99
C GLU A 429 -1.72 -4.01 35.51
N ASN A 430 -1.97 -2.77 35.05
CA ASN A 430 -2.86 -1.86 35.75
C ASN A 430 -4.01 -1.32 34.92
N ASP A 431 -4.05 -1.55 33.58
CA ASP A 431 -5.19 -1.06 32.80
C ASP A 431 -6.49 -1.75 33.25
N PRO A 432 -7.59 -0.99 33.42
CA PRO A 432 -8.87 -1.55 33.82
C PRO A 432 -9.43 -2.55 32.78
N SER A 433 -9.12 -2.36 31.48
CA SER A 433 -9.57 -3.27 30.42
C SER A 433 -8.66 -4.50 30.28
N ALA A 434 -9.26 -5.68 30.29
CA ALA A 434 -8.55 -6.93 30.03
C ALA A 434 -7.95 -6.96 28.60
N GLU A 435 -8.65 -6.37 27.64
CA GLU A 435 -8.20 -6.27 26.25
C GLU A 435 -6.92 -5.43 26.13
N VAL A 436 -6.87 -4.29 26.80
CA VAL A 436 -5.67 -3.43 26.82
C VAL A 436 -4.50 -4.17 27.49
N ARG A 437 -4.74 -4.83 28.63
CA ARG A 437 -3.71 -5.64 29.31
C ARG A 437 -3.17 -6.75 28.41
N ARG A 438 -4.04 -7.43 27.67
CA ARG A 438 -3.67 -8.49 26.73
C ARG A 438 -2.80 -7.95 25.59
N GLU A 439 -3.19 -6.85 24.95
CA GLU A 439 -2.39 -6.27 23.87
C GLU A 439 -1.04 -5.74 24.38
N ALA A 440 -1.00 -5.16 25.56
CA ALA A 440 0.25 -4.76 26.19
C ALA A 440 1.19 -5.96 26.45
N LEU A 441 0.66 -7.08 26.95
CA LEU A 441 1.45 -8.31 27.13
C LEU A 441 2.04 -8.84 25.81
N ARG A 442 1.29 -8.77 24.71
CA ARG A 442 1.79 -9.12 23.37
C ARG A 442 2.91 -8.18 22.92
N GLY A 443 2.75 -6.87 23.15
CA GLY A 443 3.79 -5.89 22.85
C GLY A 443 5.06 -6.13 23.66
N MET A 444 4.95 -6.52 24.94
CA MET A 444 6.10 -6.89 25.77
C MET A 444 6.92 -8.02 25.14
N ALA A 445 6.28 -9.01 24.52
CA ALA A 445 6.95 -10.13 23.87
C ALA A 445 7.89 -9.69 22.75
N ARG A 446 7.61 -8.57 22.10
CA ARG A 446 8.43 -8.02 21.02
C ARG A 446 9.56 -7.10 21.47
N ILE A 447 9.34 -6.37 22.56
CA ILE A 447 10.27 -5.32 23.01
C ILE A 447 11.20 -5.81 24.13
N SER A 448 10.75 -6.77 24.96
CA SER A 448 11.51 -7.20 26.13
C SER A 448 12.67 -8.12 25.76
N PRO A 449 13.82 -7.99 26.44
CA PRO A 449 14.83 -9.03 26.39
C PRO A 449 14.25 -10.39 26.84
N PRO A 450 14.56 -11.51 26.15
CA PRO A 450 13.92 -12.81 26.41
C PRO A 450 13.96 -13.26 27.87
N GLN A 451 15.07 -13.05 28.54
CA GLN A 451 15.23 -13.44 29.96
C GLN A 451 14.30 -12.65 30.88
N GLN A 452 14.15 -11.35 30.66
CA GLN A 452 13.25 -10.48 31.43
C GLN A 452 11.78 -10.86 31.17
N LEU A 453 11.42 -11.11 29.92
CA LEU A 453 10.08 -11.52 29.53
C LEU A 453 9.68 -12.84 30.22
N ILE A 454 10.54 -13.85 30.13
CA ILE A 454 10.27 -15.17 30.73
C ILE A 454 10.13 -15.06 32.23
N ALA A 455 11.01 -14.31 32.92
CA ALA A 455 10.90 -14.07 34.36
C ALA A 455 9.60 -13.35 34.73
N TYR A 456 9.18 -12.38 33.94
CA TYR A 456 7.92 -11.68 34.10
C TYR A 456 6.72 -12.62 33.93
N TYR A 457 6.70 -13.44 32.89
CA TYR A 457 5.63 -14.43 32.68
C TYR A 457 5.56 -15.46 33.76
N GLN A 458 6.71 -15.93 34.27
CA GLN A 458 6.75 -16.84 35.43
C GLN A 458 6.10 -16.20 36.67
N SER A 459 6.39 -14.92 36.93
CA SER A 459 5.76 -14.16 38.02
C SER A 459 4.24 -14.07 37.85
N LYS A 460 3.77 -13.77 36.64
CA LYS A 460 2.34 -13.69 36.33
C LYS A 460 1.63 -15.02 36.47
N LEU A 461 2.22 -16.12 36.01
CA LEU A 461 1.65 -17.46 36.16
C LEU A 461 1.52 -17.89 37.61
N ASN A 462 2.30 -17.35 38.51
CA ASN A 462 2.19 -17.63 39.97
C ASN A 462 1.06 -16.82 40.64
N GLN A 463 0.48 -15.82 39.95
CA GLN A 463 -0.65 -15.00 40.43
C GLN A 463 -2.01 -15.54 39.98
N ASN A 464 -2.05 -16.71 39.34
CA ASN A 464 -3.25 -17.35 38.83
C ASN A 464 -4.02 -16.43 37.85
N PRO A 465 -3.41 -16.08 36.72
CA PRO A 465 -3.97 -15.11 35.77
C PRO A 465 -5.25 -15.61 35.07
N ASP A 466 -6.04 -14.68 34.54
CA ASP A 466 -7.21 -15.00 33.73
C ASP A 466 -6.83 -15.69 32.40
N THR A 467 -7.83 -16.29 31.75
CA THR A 467 -7.65 -17.04 30.49
C THR A 467 -7.02 -16.18 29.37
N GLU A 468 -7.41 -14.92 29.27
CA GLU A 468 -6.87 -14.00 28.26
C GLU A 468 -5.37 -13.71 28.48
N THR A 469 -4.99 -13.54 29.73
CA THR A 469 -3.58 -13.39 30.12
C THR A 469 -2.78 -14.65 29.80
N LEU A 470 -3.36 -15.83 30.03
CA LEU A 470 -2.73 -17.11 29.68
C LEU A 470 -2.48 -17.23 28.18
N TRP A 471 -3.45 -16.86 27.33
CA TRP A 471 -3.29 -16.83 25.90
C TRP A 471 -2.17 -15.89 25.44
N ALA A 472 -2.10 -14.69 26.03
CA ALA A 472 -1.03 -13.74 25.69
C ALA A 472 0.36 -14.27 26.09
N ILE A 473 0.47 -14.92 27.28
CA ILE A 473 1.71 -15.55 27.74
C ILE A 473 2.14 -16.70 26.82
N ILE A 474 1.21 -17.59 26.42
CA ILE A 474 1.50 -18.69 25.50
C ILE A 474 2.02 -18.15 24.16
N SER A 475 1.33 -17.14 23.62
CA SER A 475 1.74 -16.48 22.38
C SER A 475 3.15 -15.89 22.47
N GLY A 476 3.46 -15.17 23.55
CA GLY A 476 4.79 -14.60 23.77
C GLY A 476 5.88 -15.65 24.01
N LEU A 477 5.56 -16.76 24.68
CA LEU A 477 6.52 -17.86 24.90
C LEU A 477 6.80 -18.67 23.62
N ARG A 478 5.87 -18.72 22.66
CA ARG A 478 6.06 -19.38 21.36
C ARG A 478 7.29 -18.84 20.62
N ASP A 479 7.47 -17.53 20.59
CA ASP A 479 8.61 -16.89 19.93
C ASP A 479 9.95 -17.21 20.60
N HIS A 480 9.91 -17.74 21.85
CA HIS A 480 11.08 -18.11 22.65
C HIS A 480 11.14 -19.61 22.99
N ASN A 481 10.37 -20.44 22.31
CA ASN A 481 10.22 -21.88 22.60
C ASN A 481 11.52 -22.70 22.50
N LYS A 482 12.59 -22.13 21.95
CA LYS A 482 13.93 -22.75 21.91
C LYS A 482 14.68 -22.65 23.23
N THR A 483 14.27 -21.76 24.14
CA THR A 483 14.92 -21.59 25.45
C THR A 483 14.39 -22.63 26.43
N ARG A 484 15.27 -23.10 27.34
CA ARG A 484 14.90 -24.09 28.36
C ARG A 484 13.79 -23.60 29.30
N GLU A 485 13.88 -22.31 29.65
CA GLU A 485 12.96 -21.65 30.58
C GLU A 485 11.57 -21.50 29.99
N ALA A 486 11.47 -21.06 28.74
CA ALA A 486 10.18 -20.92 28.03
C ALA A 486 9.53 -22.30 27.85
N LYS A 487 10.31 -23.34 27.47
CA LYS A 487 9.80 -24.72 27.39
C LYS A 487 9.26 -25.23 28.72
N ALA A 488 9.93 -24.91 29.81
CA ALA A 488 9.45 -25.31 31.15
C ALA A 488 8.10 -24.68 31.49
N LEU A 489 7.90 -23.38 31.13
CA LEU A 489 6.63 -22.70 31.36
C LEU A 489 5.53 -23.23 30.45
N LEU A 490 5.81 -23.46 29.14
CA LEU A 490 4.87 -24.06 28.19
C LEU A 490 4.49 -25.49 28.63
N THR A 491 5.44 -26.30 29.13
CA THR A 491 5.17 -27.64 29.68
C THR A 491 4.23 -27.58 30.87
N ARG A 492 4.43 -26.62 31.77
CA ARG A 492 3.51 -26.38 32.91
C ARG A 492 2.11 -26.01 32.42
N LEU A 493 2.00 -25.09 31.43
CA LEU A 493 0.74 -24.69 30.83
C LEU A 493 0.07 -25.82 30.03
N GLY A 494 0.84 -26.74 29.45
CA GLY A 494 0.32 -27.95 28.80
C GLY A 494 -0.38 -28.93 29.72
N GLN A 495 -0.30 -28.72 31.07
CA GLN A 495 -1.01 -29.45 32.11
C GLN A 495 -2.17 -28.64 32.71
N HIS A 496 -2.54 -27.49 32.10
CA HIS A 496 -3.64 -26.64 32.59
C HIS A 496 -4.97 -27.40 32.57
N PRO A 497 -5.87 -27.19 33.55
CA PRO A 497 -7.18 -27.88 33.60
C PRO A 497 -8.07 -27.52 32.40
N ASP A 498 -7.97 -26.29 31.89
CA ASP A 498 -8.59 -25.87 30.64
C ASP A 498 -7.84 -26.52 29.46
N GLN A 499 -8.59 -27.33 28.68
CA GLN A 499 -8.03 -28.12 27.60
C GLN A 499 -7.56 -27.26 26.44
N ASP A 500 -8.19 -26.11 26.21
CA ASP A 500 -7.82 -25.19 25.10
C ASP A 500 -6.47 -24.52 25.40
N ILE A 501 -6.28 -24.06 26.64
CA ILE A 501 -5.00 -23.55 27.14
C ILE A 501 -3.90 -24.60 27.06
N ALA A 502 -4.22 -25.84 27.49
CA ALA A 502 -3.27 -26.93 27.46
C ALA A 502 -2.86 -27.33 26.04
N ASN A 503 -3.80 -27.35 25.11
CA ASN A 503 -3.52 -27.62 23.67
C ASN A 503 -2.65 -26.52 23.08
N ALA A 504 -3.02 -25.25 23.25
CA ALA A 504 -2.26 -24.13 22.74
C ALA A 504 -0.83 -24.08 23.26
N ALA A 505 -0.62 -24.42 24.55
CA ALA A 505 0.73 -24.48 25.12
C ALA A 505 1.57 -25.63 24.51
N ARG A 506 0.94 -26.76 24.20
CA ARG A 506 1.59 -27.90 23.51
C ARG A 506 1.95 -27.54 22.07
N ASP A 507 1.04 -26.88 21.35
CA ASP A 507 1.26 -26.42 19.98
C ASP A 507 2.37 -25.36 19.92
N ALA A 508 2.48 -24.51 20.94
CA ALA A 508 3.55 -23.51 21.04
C ALA A 508 4.95 -24.11 21.29
N MET A 509 5.04 -25.38 21.71
CA MET A 509 6.32 -26.10 21.89
C MET A 509 6.82 -26.77 20.60
N SER A 510 5.92 -27.00 19.61
CA SER A 510 6.28 -27.57 18.31
C SER A 510 6.98 -26.54 17.41
#